data_647f76cf7008aba019e77eedb5aaabae
#
_entry.id   647f76cf7008aba019e77eedb5aaabae
#
_cell.length_a   1.000
_cell.length_b   1.000
_cell.length_c   1.000
_cell.angle_alpha   90.00
_cell.angle_beta   90.00
_cell.angle_gamma   90.00
#
_symmetry.space_group_name_H-M   'P 1'
#
loop_
_entity.id
_entity.type
_entity.pdbx_description
1 polymer ?
#
loop_
_entity_poly.entity_id
_entity_poly.type
_entity_poly.pdbx_seq_one_letter_code
_entity_poly.pdbx_strand_id
1 'polypeptide(L)'
;GRKWRHAPADRLPLVIGGSGERRTLRIVARHADWWNADGDDPAEFARLNAVLDEHCRAIGRDPTTIRRTVGQPAPMVRPTVRLARRDLAAILVRHGMPPDLARDAAAANPYAGPRSAITDRLAAMAAAGASLAVFDWMAPFDALTLEALSGVAEDLAAD
;
A
#
# COMPACT_ATOMS: atom_id res chain seq x y z
N GLY A 1 -14.06 -8.40 28.07
CA GLY A 1 -13.47 -7.67 26.98
C GLY A 1 -12.11 -8.26 26.63
N ARG A 2 -11.89 -8.68 25.39
CA ARG A 2 -10.58 -9.15 24.92
C ARG A 2 -9.63 -7.96 24.88
N LYS A 3 -8.59 -7.94 25.72
CA LYS A 3 -7.48 -7.00 25.58
C LYS A 3 -6.71 -7.35 24.32
N TRP A 4 -6.50 -6.39 23.44
CA TRP A 4 -5.60 -6.51 22.28
C TRP A 4 -4.19 -6.77 22.77
N ARG A 5 -3.63 -7.94 22.46
CA ARG A 5 -2.33 -8.40 23.01
C ARG A 5 -1.10 -7.71 22.42
N HIS A 6 -1.27 -6.80 21.45
CA HIS A 6 -0.18 -6.16 20.72
C HIS A 6 -0.28 -4.63 20.61
N ALA A 7 -1.17 -3.98 21.37
CA ALA A 7 -1.10 -2.53 21.49
C ALA A 7 0.16 -2.16 22.31
N PRO A 8 0.92 -1.13 21.90
CA PRO A 8 1.90 -0.53 22.79
C PRO A 8 1.19 -0.19 24.11
N ALA A 9 1.86 -0.42 25.24
CA ALA A 9 1.23 -0.46 26.56
C ALA A 9 0.45 0.82 26.93
N ASP A 10 0.71 1.96 26.26
CA ASP A 10 0.30 3.28 26.73
C ASP A 10 -0.65 4.05 25.83
N ARG A 11 -0.74 3.78 24.53
CA ARG A 11 -1.64 4.49 23.62
C ARG A 11 -1.93 3.75 22.30
N LEU A 12 -3.05 4.10 21.67
CA LEU A 12 -3.39 3.61 20.32
C LEU A 12 -2.53 4.34 19.26
N PRO A 13 -1.84 3.63 18.36
CA PRO A 13 -1.12 4.26 17.27
C PRO A 13 -2.03 5.05 16.33
N LEU A 14 -1.62 6.27 15.97
CA LEU A 14 -2.36 7.12 15.05
C LEU A 14 -1.81 6.97 13.63
N VAL A 15 -2.66 6.50 12.72
CA VAL A 15 -2.37 6.45 11.27
C VAL A 15 -2.99 7.66 10.61
N ILE A 16 -2.21 8.43 9.83
CA ILE A 16 -2.70 9.55 9.03
C ILE A 16 -2.41 9.27 7.57
N GLY A 17 -3.46 9.28 6.74
CA GLY A 17 -3.38 9.07 5.30
C GLY A 17 -3.28 10.36 4.51
N GLY A 18 -2.78 10.23 3.28
CA GLY A 18 -2.74 11.29 2.28
C GLY A 18 -1.36 11.86 1.99
N SER A 19 -1.24 12.50 0.81
CA SER A 19 0.03 12.91 0.20
C SER A 19 0.19 14.43 0.06
N GLY A 20 -0.67 15.23 0.69
CA GLY A 20 -0.63 16.69 0.62
C GLY A 20 0.58 17.30 1.34
N GLU A 21 1.58 17.77 0.59
CA GLU A 21 2.86 18.25 1.10
C GLU A 21 2.75 19.36 2.16
N ARG A 22 1.92 20.38 1.88
CA ARG A 22 1.86 21.60 2.70
C ARG A 22 1.04 21.46 3.98
N ARG A 23 0.02 20.58 3.98
CA ARG A 23 -0.91 20.44 5.12
C ARG A 23 -0.82 19.05 5.71
N THR A 24 -1.09 18.00 4.92
CA THR A 24 -1.16 16.62 5.42
C THR A 24 0.17 16.18 6.01
N LEU A 25 1.29 16.34 5.28
CA LEU A 25 2.59 15.91 5.79
C LEU A 25 3.07 16.71 7.01
N ARG A 26 2.67 17.97 7.17
CA ARG A 26 2.92 18.72 8.42
C ARG A 26 2.13 18.16 9.61
N ILE A 27 0.90 17.73 9.38
CA ILE A 27 0.07 17.08 10.41
C ILE A 27 0.65 15.71 10.76
N VAL A 28 1.06 14.94 9.76
CA VAL A 28 1.76 13.66 9.92
C VAL A 28 3.02 13.85 10.78
N ALA A 29 3.88 14.82 10.43
CA ALA A 29 5.11 15.10 11.16
C ALA A 29 4.85 15.42 12.64
N ARG A 30 3.74 16.06 12.98
CA ARG A 30 3.42 16.46 14.36
C ARG A 30 2.77 15.36 15.18
N HIS A 31 1.91 14.53 14.55
CA HIS A 31 0.95 13.73 15.31
C HIS A 31 0.95 12.23 14.96
N ALA A 32 1.39 11.83 13.75
CA ALA A 32 1.26 10.45 13.34
C ALA A 32 2.33 9.53 13.92
N ASP A 33 1.93 8.29 14.20
CA ASP A 33 2.85 7.17 14.40
C ASP A 33 3.14 6.48 13.08
N TRP A 34 2.14 6.47 12.19
CA TRP A 34 2.24 5.89 10.86
C TRP A 34 1.72 6.87 9.82
N TRP A 35 2.43 7.00 8.72
CA TRP A 35 1.96 7.71 7.53
C TRP A 35 1.55 6.70 6.46
N ASN A 36 0.33 6.78 5.96
CA ASN A 36 -0.14 5.98 4.84
C ASN A 36 -0.25 6.87 3.60
N ALA A 37 0.76 6.78 2.72
CA ALA A 37 0.75 7.50 1.46
C ALA A 37 -0.22 6.86 0.46
N ASP A 38 -0.80 7.69 -0.39
CA ASP A 38 -1.56 7.23 -1.55
C ASP A 38 -0.64 7.14 -2.77
N GLY A 39 -0.94 6.22 -3.67
CA GLY A 39 -0.24 6.09 -4.95
C GLY A 39 0.73 4.92 -5.00
N ASP A 40 1.15 4.62 -6.22
CA ASP A 40 1.90 3.42 -6.56
C ASP A 40 3.23 3.71 -7.29
N ASP A 41 3.62 4.99 -7.36
CA ASP A 41 4.89 5.42 -7.96
C ASP A 41 6.00 5.49 -6.89
N PRO A 42 7.02 4.61 -6.95
CA PRO A 42 8.14 4.63 -6.01
C PRO A 42 8.92 5.95 -5.99
N ALA A 43 9.09 6.61 -7.14
CA ALA A 43 9.81 7.88 -7.20
C ALA A 43 9.05 9.00 -6.49
N GLU A 44 7.74 9.08 -6.69
CA GLU A 44 6.89 10.03 -5.99
C GLU A 44 6.82 9.72 -4.49
N PHE A 45 6.74 8.45 -4.11
CA PHE A 45 6.79 8.06 -2.71
C PHE A 45 8.11 8.48 -2.03
N ALA A 46 9.26 8.24 -2.68
CA ALA A 46 10.58 8.68 -2.17
C ALA A 46 10.64 10.21 -2.03
N ARG A 47 10.09 10.95 -2.99
CA ARG A 47 10.02 12.40 -2.96
C ARG A 47 9.19 12.92 -1.77
N LEU A 48 8.02 12.33 -1.55
CA LEU A 48 7.14 12.69 -0.42
C LEU A 48 7.75 12.29 0.93
N ASN A 49 8.50 11.19 0.99
CA ASN A 49 9.29 10.82 2.17
C ASN A 49 10.28 11.92 2.55
N ALA A 50 11.02 12.45 1.58
CA ALA A 50 11.97 13.54 1.82
C ALA A 50 11.27 14.79 2.36
N VAL A 51 10.10 15.16 1.82
CA VAL A 51 9.28 16.29 2.31
C VAL A 51 8.81 16.05 3.75
N LEU A 52 8.37 14.83 4.07
CA LEU A 52 7.97 14.50 5.44
C LEU A 52 9.14 14.58 6.41
N ASP A 53 10.32 14.11 6.00
CA ASP A 53 11.54 14.20 6.80
C ASP A 53 11.94 15.64 7.09
N GLU A 54 11.81 16.54 6.11
CA GLU A 54 12.04 17.98 6.30
C GLU A 54 11.06 18.59 7.32
N HIS A 55 9.78 18.23 7.25
CA HIS A 55 8.80 18.67 8.23
C HIS A 55 9.09 18.14 9.64
N CYS A 56 9.56 16.90 9.77
CA CYS A 56 9.97 16.36 11.07
C CYS A 56 11.17 17.13 11.63
N ARG A 57 12.22 17.31 10.82
CA ARG A 57 13.43 18.06 11.24
C ARG A 57 13.11 19.50 11.65
N ALA A 58 12.19 20.18 10.93
CA ALA A 58 11.78 21.55 11.23
C ALA A 58 11.14 21.71 12.60
N ILE A 59 10.62 20.63 13.20
CA ILE A 59 10.01 20.62 14.55
C ILE A 59 10.83 19.85 15.58
N GLY A 60 12.05 19.42 15.25
CA GLY A 60 12.93 18.64 16.13
C GLY A 60 12.49 17.21 16.38
N ARG A 61 11.65 16.64 15.49
CA ARG A 61 11.23 15.23 15.58
C ARG A 61 12.14 14.34 14.74
N ASP A 62 12.54 13.20 15.29
CA ASP A 62 13.22 12.15 14.54
C ASP A 62 12.27 11.54 13.50
N PRO A 63 12.58 11.66 12.17
CA PRO A 63 11.75 11.12 11.11
C PRO A 63 11.55 9.60 11.19
N THR A 64 12.50 8.85 11.75
CA THR A 64 12.46 7.39 11.86
C THR A 64 11.38 6.89 12.81
N THR A 65 10.86 7.78 13.66
CA THR A 65 9.75 7.46 14.59
C THR A 65 8.39 7.32 13.90
N ILE A 66 8.29 7.68 12.62
CA ILE A 66 7.06 7.54 11.85
C ILE A 66 7.21 6.36 10.89
N ARG A 67 6.39 5.33 11.04
CA ARG A 67 6.36 4.21 10.10
C ARG A 67 5.80 4.66 8.74
N ARG A 68 6.49 4.33 7.65
CA ARG A 68 6.11 4.63 6.28
C ARG A 68 5.28 3.49 5.71
N THR A 69 4.02 3.75 5.38
CA THR A 69 3.12 2.77 4.77
C THR A 69 2.53 3.32 3.48
N VAL A 70 2.09 2.43 2.60
CA VAL A 70 1.49 2.83 1.33
C VAL A 70 0.21 2.05 1.09
N GLY A 71 -0.86 2.77 0.74
CA GLY A 71 -2.13 2.21 0.30
C GLY A 71 -2.04 1.76 -1.15
N GLN A 72 -2.45 0.53 -1.44
CA GLN A 72 -2.38 -0.06 -2.77
C GLN A 72 -3.74 -0.62 -3.19
N PRO A 73 -4.07 -0.58 -4.49
CA PRO A 73 -5.30 -1.19 -5.00
C PRO A 73 -5.27 -2.71 -4.83
N ALA A 74 -6.45 -3.32 -4.86
CA ALA A 74 -6.62 -4.76 -4.73
C ALA A 74 -5.70 -5.54 -5.69
N PRO A 75 -4.89 -6.48 -5.20
CA PRO A 75 -4.03 -7.28 -6.05
C PRO A 75 -4.84 -8.36 -6.78
N MET A 76 -4.36 -8.77 -7.95
CA MET A 76 -4.89 -9.90 -8.69
C MET A 76 -3.75 -10.71 -9.30
N VAL A 77 -3.40 -11.83 -8.66
CA VAL A 77 -2.27 -12.67 -9.11
C VAL A 77 -2.76 -13.75 -10.07
N ARG A 78 -2.25 -13.71 -11.29
CA ARG A 78 -2.50 -14.72 -12.35
C ARG A 78 -1.21 -14.94 -13.16
N PRO A 79 -1.09 -16.04 -13.89
CA PRO A 79 0.10 -16.32 -14.70
C PRO A 79 0.44 -15.26 -15.75
N THR A 80 -0.56 -14.46 -16.17
CA THR A 80 -0.35 -13.37 -17.14
C THR A 80 -1.14 -12.13 -16.74
N VAL A 81 -0.63 -10.95 -17.12
CA VAL A 81 -1.29 -9.66 -16.92
C VAL A 81 -2.70 -9.65 -17.54
N ARG A 82 -2.85 -10.25 -18.74
CA ARG A 82 -4.15 -10.34 -19.42
C ARG A 82 -5.20 -11.10 -18.60
N LEU A 83 -4.81 -12.22 -18.00
CA LEU A 83 -5.72 -13.02 -17.15
C LEU A 83 -6.04 -12.27 -15.86
N ALA A 84 -5.04 -11.68 -15.21
CA ALA A 84 -5.22 -10.90 -13.98
C ALA A 84 -6.20 -9.74 -14.18
N ARG A 85 -6.00 -8.95 -15.22
CA ARG A 85 -6.88 -7.81 -15.55
C ARG A 85 -8.29 -8.22 -15.90
N ARG A 86 -8.45 -9.32 -16.66
CA ARG A 86 -9.78 -9.88 -16.98
C ARG A 86 -10.53 -10.28 -15.70
N ASP A 87 -9.87 -11.02 -14.81
CA ASP A 87 -10.48 -11.54 -13.59
C ASP A 87 -10.77 -10.41 -12.59
N LEU A 88 -9.88 -9.42 -12.49
CA LEU A 88 -10.11 -8.23 -11.67
C LEU A 88 -11.32 -7.43 -12.19
N ALA A 89 -11.40 -7.17 -13.50
CA ALA A 89 -12.54 -6.48 -14.09
C ALA A 89 -13.86 -7.22 -13.80
N ALA A 90 -13.88 -8.55 -13.89
CA ALA A 90 -15.06 -9.35 -13.56
C ALA A 90 -15.46 -9.22 -12.08
N ILE A 91 -14.51 -9.11 -11.17
CA ILE A 91 -14.78 -8.85 -9.75
C ILE A 91 -15.37 -7.45 -9.57
N LEU A 92 -14.77 -6.43 -10.14
CA LEU A 92 -15.25 -5.05 -10.05
C LEU A 92 -16.68 -4.90 -10.56
N VAL A 93 -17.01 -5.56 -11.68
CA VAL A 93 -18.40 -5.60 -12.21
C VAL A 93 -19.36 -6.25 -11.21
N ARG A 94 -18.98 -7.36 -10.59
CA ARG A 94 -19.82 -8.00 -9.54
C ARG A 94 -20.06 -7.09 -8.33
N HIS A 95 -19.14 -6.18 -8.05
CA HIS A 95 -19.27 -5.15 -7.03
C HIS A 95 -20.01 -3.88 -7.49
N GLY A 96 -20.63 -3.93 -8.67
CA GLY A 96 -21.48 -2.85 -9.18
C GLY A 96 -20.79 -1.79 -10.00
N MET A 97 -19.51 -1.98 -10.34
CA MET A 97 -18.82 -1.06 -11.24
C MET A 97 -19.30 -1.28 -12.68
N PRO A 98 -19.58 -0.22 -13.46
CA PRO A 98 -19.88 -0.33 -14.89
C PRO A 98 -18.77 -1.08 -15.65
N PRO A 99 -19.11 -1.96 -16.64
CA PRO A 99 -18.12 -2.81 -17.29
C PRO A 99 -16.95 -2.07 -17.93
N ASP A 100 -17.19 -0.88 -18.51
CA ASP A 100 -16.15 -0.08 -19.13
C ASP A 100 -15.18 0.46 -18.08
N LEU A 101 -15.70 1.05 -17.01
CA LEU A 101 -14.90 1.53 -15.89
C LEU A 101 -14.13 0.40 -15.18
N ALA A 102 -14.73 -0.78 -15.07
CA ALA A 102 -14.07 -1.95 -14.48
C ALA A 102 -12.88 -2.42 -15.32
N ARG A 103 -13.00 -2.39 -16.66
CA ARG A 103 -11.89 -2.70 -17.58
C ARG A 103 -10.77 -1.67 -17.46
N ASP A 104 -11.10 -0.40 -17.43
CA ASP A 104 -10.13 0.69 -17.32
C ASP A 104 -9.40 0.63 -15.96
N ALA A 105 -10.13 0.45 -14.88
CA ALA A 105 -9.56 0.30 -13.54
C ALA A 105 -8.64 -0.94 -13.44
N ALA A 106 -9.06 -2.07 -14.01
CA ALA A 106 -8.22 -3.28 -14.03
C ALA A 106 -6.99 -3.12 -14.94
N ALA A 107 -7.10 -2.37 -16.04
CA ALA A 107 -5.98 -2.08 -16.92
C ALA A 107 -4.95 -1.15 -16.28
N ALA A 108 -5.40 -0.20 -15.47
CA ALA A 108 -4.56 0.74 -14.74
C ALA A 108 -3.93 0.14 -13.47
N ASN A 109 -4.43 -1.01 -12.98
CA ASN A 109 -3.96 -1.60 -11.73
C ASN A 109 -2.57 -2.24 -11.89
N PRO A 110 -1.53 -1.72 -11.21
CA PRO A 110 -0.17 -2.23 -11.31
C PRO A 110 0.05 -3.56 -10.57
N TYR A 111 -0.89 -3.97 -9.71
CA TYR A 111 -0.87 -5.23 -8.95
C TYR A 111 -1.76 -6.31 -9.58
N ALA A 112 -2.12 -6.17 -10.85
CA ALA A 112 -2.81 -7.18 -11.65
C ALA A 112 -1.84 -7.84 -12.62
N GLY A 113 -1.26 -9.00 -12.23
CA GLY A 113 -0.25 -9.67 -13.04
C GLY A 113 0.32 -10.94 -12.44
N PRO A 114 1.45 -11.44 -12.97
CA PRO A 114 2.19 -12.55 -12.39
C PRO A 114 2.83 -12.17 -11.05
N ARG A 115 3.06 -13.17 -10.19
CA ARG A 115 3.66 -13.00 -8.86
C ARG A 115 4.95 -12.17 -8.91
N SER A 116 5.86 -12.48 -9.83
CA SER A 116 7.13 -11.76 -9.97
C SER A 116 6.95 -10.27 -10.19
N ALA A 117 6.01 -9.86 -11.04
CA ALA A 117 5.75 -8.44 -11.29
C ALA A 117 5.23 -7.70 -10.04
N ILE A 118 4.48 -8.39 -9.18
CA ILE A 118 4.01 -7.83 -7.91
C ILE A 118 5.17 -7.77 -6.92
N THR A 119 6.01 -8.80 -6.84
CA THR A 119 7.23 -8.81 -6.02
C THR A 119 8.15 -7.64 -6.40
N ASP A 120 8.47 -7.49 -7.69
CA ASP A 120 9.32 -6.40 -8.21
C ASP A 120 8.76 -5.01 -7.84
N ARG A 121 7.43 -4.86 -7.95
CA ARG A 121 6.76 -3.59 -7.61
C ARG A 121 6.86 -3.28 -6.13
N LEU A 122 6.61 -4.25 -5.26
CA LEU A 122 6.72 -4.08 -3.82
C LEU A 122 8.17 -3.87 -3.38
N ALA A 123 9.13 -4.56 -4.00
CA ALA A 123 10.56 -4.32 -3.78
C ALA A 123 10.95 -2.88 -4.13
N ALA A 124 10.44 -2.35 -5.26
CA ALA A 124 10.68 -0.96 -5.63
C ALA A 124 10.08 0.03 -4.61
N MET A 125 8.88 -0.24 -4.07
CA MET A 125 8.29 0.57 -3.00
C MET A 125 9.09 0.48 -1.70
N ALA A 126 9.59 -0.72 -1.35
CA ALA A 126 10.46 -0.90 -0.18
C ALA A 126 11.78 -0.13 -0.34
N ALA A 127 12.41 -0.19 -1.51
CA ALA A 127 13.61 0.60 -1.83
C ALA A 127 13.35 2.13 -1.76
N ALA A 128 12.13 2.58 -2.03
CA ALA A 128 11.70 3.96 -1.87
C ALA A 128 11.39 4.35 -0.41
N GLY A 129 11.50 3.39 0.53
CA GLY A 129 11.33 3.61 1.97
C GLY A 129 9.99 3.18 2.57
N ALA A 130 9.13 2.48 1.82
CA ALA A 130 7.93 1.88 2.37
C ALA A 130 8.28 0.67 3.25
N SER A 131 7.72 0.59 4.45
CA SER A 131 7.91 -0.54 5.38
C SER A 131 6.68 -1.43 5.51
N LEU A 132 5.56 -1.05 4.89
CA LEU A 132 4.32 -1.80 4.86
C LEU A 132 3.48 -1.38 3.66
N ALA A 133 3.00 -2.33 2.88
CA ALA A 133 1.96 -2.13 1.88
C ALA A 133 0.60 -2.60 2.44
N VAL A 134 -0.41 -1.76 2.27
CA VAL A 134 -1.79 -2.05 2.67
C VAL A 134 -2.64 -2.15 1.43
N PHE A 135 -3.22 -3.30 1.16
CA PHE A 135 -4.07 -3.51 0.00
C PHE A 135 -5.54 -3.30 0.35
N ASP A 136 -6.22 -2.44 -0.39
CA ASP A 136 -7.67 -2.32 -0.36
C ASP A 136 -8.31 -3.47 -1.15
N TRP A 137 -8.96 -4.38 -0.45
CA TRP A 137 -9.51 -5.58 -1.08
C TRP A 137 -10.97 -5.83 -0.66
N MET A 138 -11.83 -5.95 -1.65
CA MET A 138 -13.25 -6.26 -1.43
C MET A 138 -13.49 -7.78 -1.32
N ALA A 139 -14.36 -8.17 -0.39
CA ALA A 139 -14.82 -9.57 -0.28
C ALA A 139 -15.80 -9.91 -1.44
N PRO A 140 -15.87 -11.18 -1.89
CA PRO A 140 -15.09 -12.31 -1.40
C PRO A 140 -13.64 -12.25 -1.89
N PHE A 141 -12.71 -12.60 -1.01
CA PHE A 141 -11.29 -12.63 -1.34
C PHE A 141 -10.98 -13.76 -2.32
N ASP A 142 -10.13 -13.48 -3.30
CA ASP A 142 -9.65 -14.47 -4.25
C ASP A 142 -8.58 -15.35 -3.60
N ALA A 143 -8.90 -16.62 -3.37
CA ALA A 143 -8.02 -17.55 -2.66
C ALA A 143 -6.69 -17.77 -3.38
N LEU A 144 -6.68 -17.83 -4.72
CA LEU A 144 -5.45 -18.00 -5.50
C LEU A 144 -4.51 -16.82 -5.33
N THR A 145 -5.06 -15.61 -5.27
CA THR A 145 -4.25 -14.40 -5.03
C THR A 145 -3.72 -14.37 -3.60
N LEU A 146 -4.53 -14.75 -2.60
CA LEU A 146 -4.08 -14.83 -1.20
C LEU A 146 -2.91 -15.82 -1.03
N GLU A 147 -3.02 -17.01 -1.61
CA GLU A 147 -1.96 -18.02 -1.60
C GLU A 147 -0.68 -17.49 -2.29
N ALA A 148 -0.83 -16.86 -3.45
CA ALA A 148 0.30 -16.29 -4.17
C ALA A 148 0.99 -15.14 -3.41
N LEU A 149 0.24 -14.33 -2.66
CA LEU A 149 0.80 -13.24 -1.84
C LEU A 149 1.65 -13.74 -0.66
N SER A 150 1.37 -14.94 -0.12
CA SER A 150 2.26 -15.54 0.89
C SER A 150 3.67 -15.74 0.31
N GLY A 151 3.74 -16.25 -0.92
CA GLY A 151 5.00 -16.40 -1.60
C GLY A 151 5.69 -15.07 -2.00
N VAL A 152 4.92 -14.01 -2.29
CA VAL A 152 5.50 -12.67 -2.48
C VAL A 152 6.19 -12.20 -1.20
N ALA A 153 5.57 -12.43 -0.03
CA ALA A 153 6.17 -12.08 1.25
C ALA A 153 7.46 -12.85 1.54
N GLU A 154 7.50 -14.14 1.15
CA GLU A 154 8.72 -14.97 1.26
C GLU A 154 9.82 -14.45 0.34
N ASP A 155 9.51 -14.11 -0.91
CA ASP A 155 10.47 -13.56 -1.87
C ASP A 155 11.10 -12.25 -1.35
N LEU A 156 10.27 -11.34 -0.80
CA LEU A 156 10.72 -10.05 -0.24
C LEU A 156 11.52 -10.18 1.06
N ALA A 157 11.41 -11.29 1.77
CA ALA A 157 12.16 -11.55 3.00
C ALA A 157 13.52 -12.21 2.73
N ALA A 158 13.75 -12.73 1.50
CA ALA A 158 14.97 -13.41 1.12
C ALA A 158 16.05 -12.47 0.56
N ASP A 159 15.68 -11.25 0.17
CA ASP A 159 16.57 -10.19 -0.32
C ASP A 159 16.99 -9.25 0.84
#